data_0ee5b651a5ac6aec1e26efbb159d007d
#
_entry.id   0ee5b651a5ac6aec1e26efbb159d007d
#
_cell.length_a   1.000
_cell.length_b   1.000
_cell.length_c   1.000
_cell.angle_alpha   90.00
_cell.angle_beta   90.00
_cell.angle_gamma   90.00
#
_symmetry.space_group_name_H-M   'P 1'
#
loop_
_entity.id
_entity.type
_entity.pdbx_description
1 polymer ?
#
loop_
_entity_poly.entity_id
_entity_poly.type
_entity_poly.pdbx_seq_one_letter_code
_entity_poly.pdbx_strand_id
1 'polypeptide(L)'
;MAEVHWTPKLVEERFEEAALTLRRLPEVRVQSTRSAWPPIIRDFWDGYGADPARLHLGPPSAAAIDRMDQALEWLRWLETDDARIVWLRACDMRWKAICWRFGADRKTLWRRWVAALTLIAGRLNRPIIAPGRLRPQEGHPPPRTITT
;
A
#
# COMPACT_ATOMS: atom_id res chain seq x y z
N MET A 1 -12.56 -19.16 11.06
CA MET A 1 -12.34 -17.74 10.71
C MET A 1 -12.51 -17.61 9.20
N ALA A 2 -13.43 -16.77 8.76
CA ALA A 2 -13.58 -16.55 7.32
C ALA A 2 -12.33 -15.82 6.81
N GLU A 3 -11.60 -16.45 5.89
CA GLU A 3 -10.52 -15.77 5.17
C GLU A 3 -11.14 -14.58 4.41
N VAL A 4 -10.67 -13.39 4.71
CA VAL A 4 -11.10 -12.18 4.00
C VAL A 4 -10.56 -12.26 2.58
N HIS A 5 -11.44 -12.51 1.63
CA HIS A 5 -11.07 -12.46 0.22
C HIS A 5 -10.93 -10.99 -0.21
N TRP A 6 -9.72 -10.58 -0.51
CA TRP A 6 -9.41 -9.22 -0.92
C TRP A 6 -9.86 -8.95 -2.34
N THR A 7 -10.65 -7.91 -2.51
CA THR A 7 -11.06 -7.39 -3.81
C THR A 7 -10.40 -6.03 -4.06
N PRO A 8 -10.27 -5.57 -5.31
CA PRO A 8 -9.78 -4.23 -5.60
C PRO A 8 -10.56 -3.14 -4.84
N LYS A 9 -11.87 -3.33 -4.66
CA LYS A 9 -12.72 -2.41 -3.89
C LYS A 9 -12.35 -2.35 -2.41
N LEU A 10 -12.12 -3.49 -1.77
CA LEU A 10 -11.66 -3.53 -0.37
C LEU A 10 -10.27 -2.91 -0.20
N VAL A 11 -9.39 -3.07 -1.18
CA VAL A 11 -8.08 -2.42 -1.18
C VAL A 11 -8.24 -0.90 -1.29
N GLU A 12 -9.11 -0.41 -2.17
CA GLU A 12 -9.43 1.03 -2.28
C GLU A 12 -9.93 1.59 -0.94
N GLU A 13 -10.95 0.96 -0.34
CA GLU A 13 -11.50 1.36 0.97
C GLU A 13 -10.44 1.39 2.07
N ARG A 14 -9.50 0.45 2.05
CA ARG A 14 -8.41 0.43 3.01
C ARG A 14 -7.44 1.60 2.83
N PHE A 15 -7.15 2.00 1.59
CA PHE A 15 -6.34 3.19 1.32
C PHE A 15 -7.07 4.49 1.68
N GLU A 16 -8.37 4.58 1.45
CA GLU A 16 -9.19 5.72 1.88
C GLU A 16 -9.19 5.87 3.41
N GLU A 17 -9.36 4.76 4.13
CA GLU A 17 -9.22 4.72 5.59
C GLU A 17 -7.81 5.16 6.03
N ALA A 18 -6.77 4.68 5.37
CA ALA A 18 -5.39 5.04 5.67
C ALA A 18 -5.13 6.55 5.49
N ALA A 19 -5.62 7.13 4.40
CA ALA A 19 -5.50 8.56 4.14
C ALA A 19 -6.24 9.41 5.18
N LEU A 20 -7.45 8.98 5.60
CA LEU A 20 -8.19 9.64 6.69
C LEU A 20 -7.47 9.51 8.02
N THR A 21 -6.92 8.35 8.34
CA THR A 21 -6.16 8.11 9.57
C THR A 21 -4.93 9.01 9.63
N LEU A 22 -4.18 9.11 8.53
CA LEU A 22 -2.99 9.95 8.44
C LEU A 22 -3.32 11.43 8.67
N ARG A 23 -4.45 11.93 8.15
CA ARG A 23 -4.92 13.31 8.37
C ARG A 23 -5.31 13.60 9.84
N ARG A 24 -5.66 12.57 10.59
CA ARG A 24 -6.08 12.68 12.01
C ARG A 24 -4.92 12.52 12.97
N LEU A 25 -3.75 12.09 12.50
CA LEU A 25 -2.56 12.04 13.34
C LEU A 25 -2.17 13.45 13.79
N PRO A 26 -1.78 13.62 15.06
CA PRO A 26 -1.31 14.92 15.55
C PRO A 26 -0.03 15.31 14.79
N GLU A 27 0.08 16.60 14.46
CA GLU A 27 1.32 17.13 13.90
C GLU A 27 2.45 16.94 14.92
N VAL A 28 3.42 16.12 14.54
CA VAL A 28 4.67 16.04 15.31
C VAL A 28 5.45 17.31 15.01
N ARG A 29 5.38 18.31 15.90
CA ARG A 29 6.29 19.45 15.89
C ARG A 29 7.69 18.94 16.25
N VAL A 30 8.41 18.50 15.24
CA VAL A 30 9.85 18.23 15.39
C VAL A 30 10.54 19.56 15.55
N GLN A 31 11.02 19.86 16.76
CA GLN A 31 11.91 21.00 16.95
C GLN A 31 13.13 20.81 16.03
N SER A 32 13.15 21.63 14.98
CA SER A 32 14.29 21.95 14.10
C SER A 32 15.46 20.98 13.98
N THR A 33 15.22 19.69 13.82
CA THR A 33 16.20 18.79 13.24
C THR A 33 15.80 18.57 11.77
N ARG A 34 16.77 18.76 10.88
CA ARG A 34 16.58 18.67 9.44
C ARG A 34 15.75 17.43 9.11
N SER A 35 14.52 17.66 8.65
CA SER A 35 13.63 16.58 8.24
C SER A 35 14.27 15.79 7.11
N ALA A 36 14.57 14.52 7.34
CA ALA A 36 15.05 13.58 6.32
C ALA A 36 13.93 13.16 5.33
N TRP A 37 12.73 13.71 5.48
CA TRP A 37 11.61 13.42 4.59
C TRP A 37 11.76 14.14 3.24
N PRO A 38 11.52 13.44 2.13
CA PRO A 38 11.58 14.06 0.82
C PRO A 38 10.64 15.27 0.73
N PRO A 39 11.06 16.38 0.08
CA PRO A 39 10.24 17.61 -0.06
C PRO A 39 8.87 17.37 -0.70
N ILE A 40 8.73 16.35 -1.54
CA ILE A 40 7.52 15.96 -2.26
C ILE A 40 6.31 15.72 -1.34
N ILE A 41 6.53 15.26 -0.11
CA ILE A 41 5.42 15.00 0.82
C ILE A 41 4.92 16.31 1.44
N ARG A 42 5.79 17.30 1.61
CA ARG A 42 5.43 18.60 2.17
C ARG A 42 4.54 19.42 1.24
N ASP A 43 4.90 19.51 -0.05
CA ASP A 43 4.12 20.24 -1.06
C ASP A 43 2.71 19.65 -1.26
N PHE A 44 2.56 18.37 -0.99
CA PHE A 44 1.29 17.69 -1.09
C PHE A 44 0.29 18.13 0.00
N TRP A 45 0.77 18.32 1.22
CA TRP A 45 -0.08 18.72 2.36
C TRP A 45 -0.40 20.22 2.37
N ASP A 46 0.52 21.06 1.93
CA ASP A 46 0.34 22.52 1.87
C ASP A 46 -0.66 22.95 0.79
N GLY A 47 -0.83 22.15 -0.28
CA GLY A 47 -1.79 22.41 -1.36
C GLY A 47 -3.23 21.96 -1.09
N TYR A 48 -3.44 21.09 -0.12
CA TYR A 48 -4.75 20.60 0.30
C TYR A 48 -5.13 21.28 1.61
N GLY A 49 -5.84 22.40 1.50
CA GLY A 49 -6.44 23.05 2.66
C GLY A 49 -7.13 22.01 3.53
N ALA A 50 -6.69 21.88 4.77
CA ALA A 50 -7.32 21.01 5.74
C ALA A 50 -8.81 21.33 5.78
N ASP A 51 -9.66 20.39 5.40
CA ASP A 51 -11.11 20.55 5.58
C ASP A 51 -11.38 20.60 7.07
N PRO A 52 -11.77 21.77 7.64
CA PRO A 52 -11.96 21.91 9.08
C PRO A 52 -13.00 20.96 9.64
N ALA A 53 -13.95 20.53 8.81
CA ALA A 53 -15.02 19.61 9.24
C ALA A 53 -14.51 18.19 9.55
N ARG A 54 -13.34 17.79 8.99
CA ARG A 54 -12.74 16.47 9.24
C ARG A 54 -11.83 16.42 10.48
N LEU A 55 -11.43 17.56 11.00
CA LEU A 55 -10.58 17.68 12.20
C LEU A 55 -11.31 17.37 13.51
N HIS A 56 -12.65 17.29 13.49
CA HIS A 56 -13.44 17.03 14.70
C HIS A 56 -13.58 15.56 15.09
N LEU A 57 -13.03 14.63 14.33
CA LEU A 57 -13.17 13.18 14.59
C LEU A 57 -12.26 12.65 15.70
N GLY A 58 -11.45 13.50 16.34
CA GLY A 58 -10.50 13.09 17.37
C GLY A 58 -9.31 12.27 16.85
N PRO A 59 -8.37 11.89 17.72
CA PRO A 59 -7.21 11.11 17.34
C PRO A 59 -7.63 9.71 16.87
N PRO A 60 -6.90 9.08 15.90
CA PRO A 60 -7.20 7.74 15.45
C PRO A 60 -6.90 6.71 16.55
N SER A 61 -7.59 5.58 16.53
CA SER A 61 -7.29 4.45 17.40
C SER A 61 -5.98 3.76 16.99
N ALA A 62 -5.33 3.05 17.93
CA ALA A 62 -4.15 2.26 17.62
C ALA A 62 -4.39 1.26 16.48
N ALA A 63 -5.53 0.57 16.49
CA ALA A 63 -5.91 -0.36 15.42
C ALA A 63 -6.06 0.32 14.05
N ALA A 64 -6.51 1.57 13.99
CA ALA A 64 -6.58 2.33 12.74
C ALA A 64 -5.18 2.70 12.25
N ILE A 65 -4.26 3.00 13.14
CA ILE A 65 -2.85 3.26 12.82
C ILE A 65 -2.19 2.00 12.27
N ASP A 66 -2.38 0.85 12.90
CA ASP A 66 -1.85 -0.44 12.43
C ASP A 66 -2.34 -0.78 11.00
N ARG A 67 -3.64 -0.55 10.73
CA ARG A 67 -4.19 -0.76 9.38
C ARG A 67 -3.66 0.23 8.36
N MET A 68 -3.41 1.47 8.77
CA MET A 68 -2.77 2.48 7.93
C MET A 68 -1.34 2.04 7.56
N ASP A 69 -0.54 1.65 8.55
CA ASP A 69 0.84 1.19 8.32
C ASP A 69 0.87 -0.01 7.37
N GLN A 70 -0.04 -0.96 7.56
CA GLN A 70 -0.19 -2.11 6.67
C GLN A 70 -0.52 -1.67 5.22
N ALA A 71 -1.43 -0.73 5.04
CA ALA A 71 -1.78 -0.22 3.71
C ALA A 71 -0.60 0.51 3.05
N LEU A 72 0.17 1.28 3.81
CA LEU A 72 1.37 1.96 3.31
C LEU A 72 2.45 0.97 2.84
N GLU A 73 2.58 -0.19 3.52
CA GLU A 73 3.48 -1.26 3.07
C GLU A 73 3.08 -1.81 1.69
N TRP A 74 1.79 -1.89 1.36
CA TRP A 74 1.33 -2.38 0.05
C TRP A 74 1.72 -1.47 -1.11
N LEU A 75 1.90 -0.15 -0.87
CA LEU A 75 2.39 0.78 -1.89
C LEU A 75 3.80 0.42 -2.39
N ARG A 76 4.61 -0.24 -1.57
CA ARG A 76 5.96 -0.68 -1.95
C ARG A 76 5.97 -1.77 -3.03
N TRP A 77 4.82 -2.41 -3.26
CA TRP A 77 4.68 -3.43 -4.31
C TRP A 77 4.42 -2.84 -5.70
N LEU A 78 4.19 -1.53 -5.76
CA LEU A 78 3.83 -0.81 -6.98
C LEU A 78 5.02 -0.02 -7.52
N GLU A 79 4.95 0.27 -8.81
CA GLU A 79 5.77 1.31 -9.43
C GLU A 79 5.49 2.67 -8.77
N THR A 80 6.49 3.55 -8.72
CA THR A 80 6.38 4.84 -8.03
C THR A 80 5.19 5.67 -8.51
N ASP A 81 4.95 5.73 -9.82
CA ASP A 81 3.84 6.50 -10.37
C ASP A 81 2.49 5.86 -10.07
N ASP A 82 2.39 4.53 -10.12
CA ASP A 82 1.16 3.82 -9.79
C ASP A 82 0.82 3.97 -8.30
N ALA A 83 1.82 3.89 -7.43
CA ALA A 83 1.66 4.16 -6.00
C ALA A 83 1.15 5.60 -5.75
N ARG A 84 1.68 6.60 -6.48
CA ARG A 84 1.21 7.98 -6.41
C ARG A 84 -0.24 8.12 -6.86
N ILE A 85 -0.64 7.48 -7.96
CA ILE A 85 -2.02 7.52 -8.45
C ILE A 85 -2.97 6.92 -7.40
N VAL A 86 -2.63 5.75 -6.84
CA VAL A 86 -3.44 5.10 -5.80
C VAL A 86 -3.58 6.00 -4.58
N TRP A 87 -2.48 6.59 -4.11
CA TRP A 87 -2.49 7.46 -2.94
C TRP A 87 -3.26 8.76 -3.17
N LEU A 88 -3.09 9.40 -4.33
CA LEU A 88 -3.83 10.62 -4.68
C LEU A 88 -5.35 10.36 -4.74
N ARG A 89 -5.77 9.20 -5.24
CA ARG A 89 -7.18 8.79 -5.23
C ARG A 89 -7.69 8.53 -3.82
N ALA A 90 -6.90 7.89 -2.99
CA ALA A 90 -7.24 7.66 -1.58
C ALA A 90 -7.42 8.97 -0.80
N CYS A 91 -6.69 10.01 -1.18
CA CYS A 91 -6.86 11.37 -0.65
C CYS A 91 -8.03 12.14 -1.27
N ASP A 92 -8.89 11.48 -2.05
CA ASP A 92 -10.06 12.08 -2.71
C ASP A 92 -9.71 13.14 -3.78
N MET A 93 -8.51 13.05 -4.36
CA MET A 93 -8.13 13.95 -5.44
C MET A 93 -8.95 13.67 -6.71
N ARG A 94 -9.48 14.72 -7.33
CA ARG A 94 -10.26 14.60 -8.57
C ARG A 94 -9.40 14.12 -9.73
N TRP A 95 -9.95 13.28 -10.60
CA TRP A 95 -9.24 12.77 -11.77
C TRP A 95 -8.65 13.87 -12.66
N LYS A 96 -9.34 14.99 -12.81
CA LYS A 96 -8.83 16.14 -13.59
C LYS A 96 -7.49 16.64 -13.05
N ALA A 97 -7.35 16.77 -11.74
CA ALA A 97 -6.11 17.20 -11.10
C ALA A 97 -4.99 16.17 -11.26
N ILE A 98 -5.32 14.88 -11.15
CA ILE A 98 -4.36 13.79 -11.36
C ILE A 98 -3.88 13.78 -12.81
N CYS A 99 -4.79 13.89 -13.78
CA CYS A 99 -4.45 13.96 -15.21
C CYS A 99 -3.51 15.13 -15.52
N TRP A 100 -3.80 16.30 -14.96
CA TRP A 100 -2.93 17.46 -15.13
C TRP A 100 -1.53 17.23 -14.56
N ARG A 101 -1.44 16.59 -13.40
CA ARG A 101 -0.18 16.29 -12.70
C ARG A 101 0.71 15.29 -13.43
N PHE A 102 0.10 14.28 -14.05
CA PHE A 102 0.80 13.20 -14.77
C PHE A 102 0.93 13.47 -16.28
N GLY A 103 0.28 14.51 -16.80
CA GLY A 103 0.28 14.79 -18.24
C GLY A 103 -0.32 13.67 -19.09
N ALA A 104 -1.26 12.92 -18.55
CA ALA A 104 -1.88 11.77 -19.21
C ALA A 104 -3.42 11.85 -19.15
N ASP A 105 -4.07 11.17 -20.09
CA ASP A 105 -5.52 11.13 -20.16
C ASP A 105 -6.14 10.28 -19.03
N ARG A 106 -7.40 10.60 -18.69
CA ARG A 106 -8.13 9.93 -17.61
C ARG A 106 -8.23 8.42 -17.81
N LYS A 107 -8.43 7.96 -19.03
CA LYS A 107 -8.61 6.53 -19.36
C LYS A 107 -7.33 5.75 -19.06
N THR A 108 -6.20 6.30 -19.43
CA THR A 108 -4.88 5.69 -19.18
C THR A 108 -4.59 5.62 -17.68
N LEU A 109 -4.78 6.72 -16.95
CA LEU A 109 -4.53 6.74 -15.49
C LEU A 109 -5.52 5.86 -14.73
N TRP A 110 -6.78 5.83 -15.14
CA TRP A 110 -7.78 4.95 -14.54
C TRP A 110 -7.42 3.46 -14.71
N ARG A 111 -6.95 3.06 -15.89
CA ARG A 111 -6.49 1.69 -16.14
C ARG A 111 -5.29 1.32 -15.26
N ARG A 112 -4.33 2.22 -15.12
CA ARG A 112 -3.18 2.03 -14.23
C ARG A 112 -3.61 1.88 -12.77
N TRP A 113 -4.52 2.72 -12.33
CA TRP A 113 -5.08 2.68 -10.98
C TRP A 113 -5.81 1.34 -10.70
N VAL A 114 -6.68 0.89 -11.59
CA VAL A 114 -7.39 -0.40 -11.46
C VAL A 114 -6.39 -1.55 -11.46
N ALA A 115 -5.40 -1.54 -12.35
CA ALA A 115 -4.36 -2.58 -12.41
C ALA A 115 -3.56 -2.64 -11.11
N ALA A 116 -3.21 -1.49 -10.52
CA ALA A 116 -2.50 -1.41 -9.25
C ALA A 116 -3.30 -2.01 -8.09
N LEU A 117 -4.58 -1.67 -7.96
CA LEU A 117 -5.47 -2.24 -6.94
C LEU A 117 -5.64 -3.75 -7.13
N THR A 118 -5.79 -4.21 -8.37
CA THR A 118 -5.91 -5.63 -8.71
C THR A 118 -4.63 -6.40 -8.35
N LEU A 119 -3.47 -5.81 -8.61
CA LEU A 119 -2.18 -6.41 -8.25
C LEU A 119 -2.05 -6.59 -6.73
N ILE A 120 -2.42 -5.58 -5.95
CA ILE A 120 -2.39 -5.65 -4.49
C ILE A 120 -3.36 -6.72 -4.00
N ALA A 121 -4.61 -6.71 -4.46
CA ALA A 121 -5.61 -7.72 -4.09
C ALA A 121 -5.13 -9.13 -4.43
N GLY A 122 -4.54 -9.34 -5.60
CA GLY A 122 -3.98 -10.61 -6.00
C GLY A 122 -2.82 -11.08 -5.12
N ARG A 123 -1.97 -10.16 -4.65
CA ARG A 123 -0.89 -10.50 -3.71
C ARG A 123 -1.41 -10.87 -2.33
N LEU A 124 -2.42 -10.15 -1.84
CA LEU A 124 -3.03 -10.42 -0.52
C LEU A 124 -3.78 -11.75 -0.49
N ASN A 125 -4.36 -12.17 -1.60
CA ASN A 125 -5.06 -13.45 -1.72
C ASN A 125 -4.14 -14.65 -2.00
N ARG A 126 -2.85 -14.43 -2.24
CA ARG A 126 -1.93 -15.54 -2.43
C ARG A 126 -1.76 -16.28 -1.11
N PRO A 127 -1.99 -17.60 -1.07
CA PRO A 127 -1.65 -18.37 0.11
C PRO A 127 -0.17 -18.18 0.40
N ILE A 128 0.16 -17.93 1.67
CA ILE A 128 1.56 -17.96 2.12
C ILE A 128 2.00 -19.41 1.97
N ILE A 129 2.62 -19.74 0.84
CA ILE A 129 3.30 -21.03 0.70
C ILE A 129 4.46 -20.96 1.68
N ALA A 130 4.29 -21.59 2.83
CA ALA A 130 5.40 -21.83 3.73
C ALA A 130 6.54 -22.43 2.91
N PRO A 131 7.79 -21.96 3.03
CA PRO A 131 8.91 -22.53 2.29
C PRO A 131 8.88 -24.02 2.50
N GLY A 132 8.65 -24.76 1.39
CA GLY A 132 8.43 -26.19 1.43
C GLY A 132 9.55 -26.83 2.21
N ARG A 133 9.20 -27.64 3.22
CA ARG A 133 10.14 -28.60 3.80
C ARG A 133 10.81 -29.28 2.63
N LEU A 134 12.10 -29.04 2.47
CA LEU A 134 12.95 -29.85 1.62
C LEU A 134 12.64 -31.30 1.98
N ARG A 135 12.02 -32.03 1.05
CA ARG A 135 11.90 -33.50 1.20
C ARG A 135 13.32 -34.01 1.45
N PRO A 136 13.56 -34.79 2.52
CA PRO A 136 14.80 -35.50 2.63
C PRO A 136 14.99 -36.29 1.32
N GLN A 137 16.10 -36.12 0.65
CA GLN A 137 16.45 -36.96 -0.48
C GLN A 137 16.54 -38.40 0.05
N GLU A 138 15.53 -39.21 -0.29
CA GLU A 138 15.57 -40.65 -0.05
C GLU A 138 16.78 -41.20 -0.82
N GLY A 139 17.69 -41.71 -0.04
CA GLY A 139 18.68 -42.71 -0.28
C GLY A 139 19.20 -42.91 -1.71
N HIS A 140 20.37 -42.37 -1.95
CA HIS A 140 21.27 -42.93 -2.96
C HIS A 140 21.58 -44.40 -2.56
N PRO A 141 21.26 -45.41 -3.40
CA PRO A 141 21.59 -46.79 -3.05
C PRO A 141 23.11 -46.97 -3.00
N PRO A 142 23.64 -47.80 -2.08
CA PRO A 142 25.08 -48.03 -1.96
C PRO A 142 25.63 -48.73 -3.21
N PRO A 143 26.87 -48.48 -3.59
CA PRO A 143 27.51 -49.14 -4.74
C PRO A 143 27.63 -50.64 -4.50
N ARG A 144 27.23 -51.42 -5.49
CA ARG A 144 27.35 -52.90 -5.44
C ARG A 144 28.84 -53.23 -5.43
N THR A 145 29.28 -53.90 -4.38
CA THR A 145 30.58 -54.51 -4.26
C THR A 145 30.67 -55.70 -5.25
N ILE A 146 31.52 -55.60 -6.23
CA ILE A 146 31.87 -56.71 -7.10
C ILE A 146 32.95 -57.48 -6.39
N THR A 147 32.63 -58.70 -5.89
CA THR A 147 33.63 -59.65 -5.40
C THR A 147 34.08 -60.51 -6.58
N THR A 148 35.37 -60.46 -6.82
CA THR A 148 36.08 -61.41 -7.71
C THR A 148 36.43 -62.68 -6.94
#